data_5cc0e9903b230553173305f7fd976093
#
_entry.id   5cc0e9903b230553173305f7fd976093
#
_cell.length_a   1.000
_cell.length_b   1.000
_cell.length_c   1.000
_cell.angle_alpha   90.00
_cell.angle_beta   90.00
_cell.angle_gamma   90.00
#
_symmetry.space_group_name_H-M   'P 1'
#
loop_
_entity.id
_entity.type
_entity.pdbx_description
1 polymer ?
#
loop_
_entity_poly.entity_id
_entity_poly.type
_entity_poly.pdbx_seq_one_letter_code
_entity_poly.pdbx_strand_id
1 'polypeptide(L)'
;WMPVDWYNGGMEHVTRHVIYSRFWHHFLYDIGVVNTPEPYAKRSIQGLILGPDGDKMSKSKGNVVDPLDIVEDYGADTLRTYVLFMGDYGAATPWNENSVKGCKRFLERVAGFTDMLSEDKETEKLETPLHKTIKKVSSDIEDMKFNTAIAALMTLTNDVYNVGKISKEQLQTFIKLLCPFAPHLCEEMWEATGGEGFLSLASWPTYEEAKTVDAQTEIGVQINGKLRGTVVIPTGADKEEVFAAAKADSRIASLVEGKTFVKEIYVPNRVVNFVVK
;
A
#
# COMPACT_ATOMS: atom_id res chain seq x y z
N TRP A 1 -21.89 20.89 -11.11
CA TRP A 1 -21.75 20.17 -9.84
C TRP A 1 -22.53 18.85 -9.81
N MET A 2 -23.43 18.60 -10.74
CA MET A 2 -24.19 17.36 -10.84
C MET A 2 -23.97 16.70 -12.20
N PRO A 3 -23.90 15.35 -12.25
CA PRO A 3 -24.00 14.41 -11.11
C PRO A 3 -22.76 14.46 -10.21
N VAL A 4 -22.90 14.01 -8.95
CA VAL A 4 -21.76 13.81 -8.04
C VAL A 4 -20.94 12.64 -8.56
N ASP A 5 -19.63 12.81 -8.67
CA ASP A 5 -18.73 11.80 -9.27
C ASP A 5 -18.72 10.50 -8.46
N TRP A 6 -18.64 10.62 -7.14
CA TRP A 6 -18.56 9.45 -6.27
C TRP A 6 -19.23 9.69 -4.91
N TYR A 7 -20.28 8.96 -4.63
CA TYR A 7 -21.03 9.00 -3.38
C TYR A 7 -20.61 7.85 -2.45
N ASN A 8 -20.07 8.19 -1.27
CA ASN A 8 -19.65 7.22 -0.26
C ASN A 8 -20.59 7.29 0.94
N GLY A 9 -21.00 6.14 1.46
CA GLY A 9 -21.87 6.10 2.63
C GLY A 9 -22.24 4.69 3.05
N GLY A 10 -22.69 4.53 4.31
CA GLY A 10 -23.08 3.25 4.86
C GLY A 10 -24.30 2.61 4.17
N MET A 11 -24.44 1.30 4.36
CA MET A 11 -25.51 0.51 3.75
C MET A 11 -26.91 1.02 4.19
N GLU A 12 -27.05 1.54 5.39
CA GLU A 12 -28.31 2.06 5.94
C GLU A 12 -28.90 3.22 5.12
N HIS A 13 -28.06 3.95 4.41
CA HIS A 13 -28.49 5.06 3.56
C HIS A 13 -29.10 4.60 2.23
N VAL A 14 -28.99 3.33 1.85
CA VAL A 14 -29.66 2.79 0.65
C VAL A 14 -31.16 2.98 0.72
N THR A 15 -31.75 2.68 1.89
CA THR A 15 -33.19 2.79 2.15
C THR A 15 -33.62 4.15 2.72
N ARG A 16 -32.70 5.10 2.85
CA ARG A 16 -32.96 6.43 3.42
C ARG A 16 -32.50 7.51 2.44
N HIS A 17 -31.31 8.08 2.67
CA HIS A 17 -30.82 9.22 1.90
C HIS A 17 -30.77 8.95 0.39
N VAL A 18 -30.36 7.77 -0.05
CA VAL A 18 -30.28 7.45 -1.49
C VAL A 18 -31.66 7.45 -2.15
N ILE A 19 -32.69 6.88 -1.48
CA ILE A 19 -34.05 6.86 -2.05
C ILE A 19 -34.60 8.28 -2.20
N TYR A 20 -34.62 9.07 -1.13
CA TYR A 20 -35.27 10.38 -1.23
C TYR A 20 -34.45 11.44 -1.96
N SER A 21 -33.10 11.34 -1.97
CA SER A 21 -32.28 12.21 -2.81
C SER A 21 -32.50 11.93 -4.29
N ARG A 22 -32.58 10.65 -4.71
CA ARG A 22 -32.92 10.28 -6.08
C ARG A 22 -34.34 10.69 -6.45
N PHE A 23 -35.32 10.45 -5.58
CA PHE A 23 -36.70 10.86 -5.81
C PHE A 23 -36.81 12.39 -6.04
N TRP A 24 -36.15 13.19 -5.21
CA TRP A 24 -36.11 14.64 -5.35
C TRP A 24 -35.37 15.06 -6.64
N HIS A 25 -34.27 14.43 -6.95
CA HIS A 25 -33.49 14.74 -8.16
C HIS A 25 -34.26 14.40 -9.42
N HIS A 26 -34.97 13.26 -9.48
CA HIS A 26 -35.84 12.92 -10.61
C HIS A 26 -36.95 13.95 -10.81
N PHE A 27 -37.57 14.41 -9.74
CA PHE A 27 -38.53 15.50 -9.83
C PHE A 27 -37.92 16.77 -10.44
N LEU A 28 -36.72 17.17 -10.01
CA LEU A 28 -36.02 18.32 -10.57
C LEU A 28 -35.63 18.11 -12.04
N TYR A 29 -35.32 16.88 -12.42
CA TYR A 29 -35.06 16.52 -13.80
C TYR A 29 -36.32 16.62 -14.67
N ASP A 30 -37.44 16.13 -14.20
CA ASP A 30 -38.73 16.16 -14.91
C ASP A 30 -39.22 17.58 -15.18
N ILE A 31 -38.93 18.52 -14.27
CA ILE A 31 -39.27 19.95 -14.44
C ILE A 31 -38.13 20.76 -15.11
N GLY A 32 -37.03 20.12 -15.57
CA GLY A 32 -35.97 20.74 -16.33
C GLY A 32 -35.00 21.61 -15.52
N VAL A 33 -34.93 21.44 -14.19
CA VAL A 33 -34.01 22.21 -13.33
C VAL A 33 -32.59 21.61 -13.34
N VAL A 34 -32.46 20.29 -13.46
CA VAL A 34 -31.19 19.59 -13.63
C VAL A 34 -31.15 18.85 -14.97
N ASN A 35 -29.94 18.62 -15.50
CA ASN A 35 -29.72 18.09 -16.82
C ASN A 35 -29.42 16.59 -16.86
N THR A 36 -29.35 15.92 -15.72
CA THR A 36 -29.08 14.49 -15.60
C THR A 36 -30.17 13.77 -14.80
N PRO A 37 -30.60 12.55 -15.17
CA PRO A 37 -31.65 11.85 -14.44
C PRO A 37 -31.14 11.28 -13.10
N GLU A 38 -29.83 11.01 -12.95
CA GLU A 38 -29.24 10.46 -11.73
C GLU A 38 -28.35 11.47 -11.01
N PRO A 39 -28.45 11.57 -9.65
CA PRO A 39 -27.64 12.51 -8.88
C PRO A 39 -26.20 12.04 -8.67
N TYR A 40 -25.93 10.72 -8.78
CA TYR A 40 -24.64 10.10 -8.48
C TYR A 40 -24.16 9.29 -9.68
N ALA A 41 -22.92 9.50 -10.11
CA ALA A 41 -22.29 8.71 -11.17
C ALA A 41 -21.81 7.35 -10.65
N LYS A 42 -21.25 7.33 -9.42
CA LYS A 42 -20.74 6.11 -8.76
C LYS A 42 -21.12 6.12 -7.28
N ARG A 43 -21.36 4.94 -6.71
CA ARG A 43 -21.58 4.76 -5.28
C ARG A 43 -20.72 3.64 -4.72
N SER A 44 -20.10 3.89 -3.56
CA SER A 44 -19.43 2.88 -2.73
C SER A 44 -20.10 2.78 -1.37
N ILE A 45 -20.02 1.60 -0.78
CA ILE A 45 -20.57 1.30 0.53
C ILE A 45 -19.39 0.99 1.46
N GLN A 46 -19.28 1.73 2.55
CA GLN A 46 -18.32 1.45 3.61
C GLN A 46 -18.86 0.42 4.59
N GLY A 47 -17.96 -0.37 5.18
CA GLY A 47 -18.26 -1.25 6.30
C GLY A 47 -18.48 -0.48 7.60
N LEU A 48 -18.85 -1.21 8.64
CA LEU A 48 -19.01 -0.67 9.99
C LEU A 48 -17.75 -0.91 10.82
N ILE A 49 -17.37 0.08 11.60
CA ILE A 49 -16.43 -0.12 12.70
C ILE A 49 -17.21 -0.66 13.88
N LEU A 50 -16.89 -1.87 14.29
CA LEU A 50 -17.52 -2.56 15.42
C LEU A 50 -16.78 -2.23 16.71
N GLY A 51 -17.45 -2.42 17.84
CA GLY A 51 -16.80 -2.35 19.15
C GLY A 51 -15.70 -3.40 19.32
N PRO A 52 -14.88 -3.30 20.37
CA PRO A 52 -13.85 -4.31 20.68
C PRO A 52 -14.42 -5.72 20.88
N ASP A 53 -15.70 -5.83 21.23
CA ASP A 53 -16.47 -7.05 21.39
C ASP A 53 -16.94 -7.68 20.07
N GLY A 54 -16.70 -6.99 18.94
CA GLY A 54 -17.18 -7.42 17.61
C GLY A 54 -18.65 -7.09 17.31
N ASP A 55 -19.31 -6.42 18.23
CA ASP A 55 -20.70 -5.98 18.06
C ASP A 55 -20.78 -4.54 17.54
N LYS A 56 -21.94 -4.18 16.95
CA LYS A 56 -22.20 -2.79 16.56
C LYS A 56 -22.11 -1.88 17.79
N MET A 57 -21.34 -0.80 17.70
CA MET A 57 -21.20 0.19 18.76
C MET A 57 -22.54 0.80 19.15
N SER A 58 -22.83 0.84 20.44
CA SER A 58 -24.06 1.43 21.00
C SER A 58 -23.79 1.98 22.40
N LYS A 59 -24.29 3.18 22.68
CA LYS A 59 -24.21 3.78 24.02
C LYS A 59 -24.83 2.90 25.10
N SER A 60 -25.92 2.18 24.77
CA SER A 60 -26.59 1.26 25.71
C SER A 60 -25.78 0.00 26.04
N LYS A 61 -24.85 -0.40 25.15
CA LYS A 61 -23.94 -1.54 25.37
C LYS A 61 -22.63 -1.13 26.05
N GLY A 62 -22.29 0.17 26.09
CA GLY A 62 -21.04 0.66 26.65
C GLY A 62 -19.78 0.27 25.84
N ASN A 63 -19.94 -0.15 24.57
CA ASN A 63 -18.85 -0.59 23.70
C ASN A 63 -18.44 0.46 22.66
N VAL A 64 -18.83 1.72 22.89
CA VAL A 64 -18.47 2.85 22.01
C VAL A 64 -17.04 3.28 22.27
N VAL A 65 -16.27 3.48 21.20
CA VAL A 65 -14.97 4.15 21.23
C VAL A 65 -15.18 5.59 20.79
N ASP A 66 -14.84 6.55 21.65
CA ASP A 66 -14.92 7.97 21.29
C ASP A 66 -13.70 8.37 20.43
N PRO A 67 -13.92 8.87 19.21
CA PRO A 67 -12.82 9.33 18.37
C PRO A 67 -12.00 10.46 19.00
N LEU A 68 -12.61 11.31 19.84
CA LEU A 68 -11.92 12.42 20.50
C LEU A 68 -10.87 11.92 21.49
N ASP A 69 -11.17 10.89 22.27
CA ASP A 69 -10.21 10.26 23.20
C ASP A 69 -8.99 9.72 22.42
N ILE A 70 -9.24 9.10 21.25
CA ILE A 70 -8.16 8.58 20.41
C ILE A 70 -7.32 9.70 19.79
N VAL A 71 -7.95 10.81 19.39
CA VAL A 71 -7.23 11.99 18.88
C VAL A 71 -6.39 12.64 19.96
N GLU A 72 -6.90 12.71 21.19
CA GLU A 72 -6.16 13.26 22.34
C GLU A 72 -4.94 12.38 22.72
N ASP A 73 -5.11 11.06 22.73
CA ASP A 73 -4.06 10.12 23.13
C ASP A 73 -3.01 9.86 22.04
N TYR A 74 -3.44 9.79 20.78
CA TYR A 74 -2.59 9.29 19.68
C TYR A 74 -2.43 10.28 18.51
N GLY A 75 -3.25 11.31 18.43
CA GLY A 75 -3.28 12.29 17.34
C GLY A 75 -4.24 11.92 16.20
N ALA A 76 -4.72 12.96 15.51
CA ALA A 76 -5.70 12.83 14.43
C ALA A 76 -5.20 11.97 13.26
N ASP A 77 -3.95 12.12 12.85
CA ASP A 77 -3.36 11.35 11.74
C ASP A 77 -3.24 9.86 12.07
N THR A 78 -3.00 9.53 13.33
CA THR A 78 -3.01 8.12 13.77
C THR A 78 -4.39 7.51 13.65
N LEU A 79 -5.43 8.20 14.10
CA LEU A 79 -6.81 7.74 13.98
C LEU A 79 -7.20 7.57 12.50
N ARG A 80 -6.91 8.57 11.64
CA ARG A 80 -7.19 8.52 10.20
C ARG A 80 -6.52 7.33 9.54
N THR A 81 -5.21 7.17 9.78
CA THR A 81 -4.42 6.05 9.24
C THR A 81 -4.98 4.71 9.70
N TYR A 82 -5.31 4.58 10.99
CA TYR A 82 -5.84 3.36 11.54
C TYR A 82 -7.21 2.97 10.95
N VAL A 83 -8.16 3.90 10.87
CA VAL A 83 -9.51 3.64 10.33
C VAL A 83 -9.45 3.14 8.88
N LEU A 84 -8.48 3.65 8.09
CA LEU A 84 -8.28 3.23 6.71
C LEU A 84 -7.41 1.97 6.56
N PHE A 85 -6.66 1.61 7.61
CA PHE A 85 -5.77 0.43 7.61
C PHE A 85 -6.42 -0.82 8.19
N MET A 86 -7.39 -0.69 9.10
CA MET A 86 -7.91 -1.77 9.94
C MET A 86 -8.53 -2.94 9.17
N GLY A 87 -8.93 -2.76 7.90
CA GLY A 87 -9.54 -3.80 7.10
C GLY A 87 -9.95 -3.33 5.70
N ASP A 88 -10.63 -4.21 4.98
CA ASP A 88 -11.25 -3.87 3.70
C ASP A 88 -12.32 -2.79 3.89
N TYR A 89 -12.36 -1.80 2.99
CA TYR A 89 -13.25 -0.64 3.11
C TYR A 89 -14.73 -1.01 3.19
N GLY A 90 -15.13 -2.07 2.49
CA GLY A 90 -16.51 -2.56 2.48
C GLY A 90 -16.87 -3.52 3.62
N ALA A 91 -15.90 -4.00 4.40
CA ALA A 91 -16.08 -4.99 5.44
C ALA A 91 -16.33 -4.37 6.83
N ALA A 92 -17.13 -5.04 7.64
CA ALA A 92 -17.24 -4.70 9.05
C ALA A 92 -16.00 -5.22 9.81
N THR A 93 -15.36 -4.36 10.61
CA THR A 93 -14.11 -4.70 11.31
C THR A 93 -14.17 -4.25 12.77
N PRO A 94 -13.80 -5.11 13.74
CA PRO A 94 -13.79 -4.76 15.15
C PRO A 94 -12.62 -3.81 15.48
N TRP A 95 -12.86 -2.90 16.41
CA TRP A 95 -11.85 -1.99 16.93
C TRP A 95 -10.73 -2.75 17.66
N ASN A 96 -9.49 -2.38 17.41
CA ASN A 96 -8.32 -2.97 18.05
C ASN A 96 -7.29 -1.87 18.42
N GLU A 97 -7.17 -1.59 19.69
CA GLU A 97 -6.28 -0.52 20.18
C GLU A 97 -4.80 -0.80 19.94
N ASN A 98 -4.36 -2.07 19.97
CA ASN A 98 -2.98 -2.40 19.66
C ASN A 98 -2.60 -2.03 18.22
N SER A 99 -3.56 -2.13 17.30
CA SER A 99 -3.36 -1.70 15.90
C SER A 99 -3.29 -0.18 15.76
N VAL A 100 -4.01 0.58 16.61
CA VAL A 100 -3.87 2.05 16.70
C VAL A 100 -2.43 2.42 17.08
N LYS A 101 -1.88 1.78 18.14
CA LYS A 101 -0.49 1.96 18.55
C LYS A 101 0.52 1.59 17.45
N GLY A 102 0.19 0.59 16.64
CA GLY A 102 0.96 0.21 15.45
C GLY A 102 1.02 1.32 14.40
N CYS A 103 -0.12 1.96 14.11
CA CYS A 103 -0.20 3.10 13.20
C CYS A 103 0.56 4.31 13.74
N LYS A 104 0.46 4.62 15.04
CA LYS A 104 1.26 5.68 15.66
C LYS A 104 2.76 5.46 15.45
N ARG A 105 3.27 4.27 15.78
CA ARG A 105 4.69 3.92 15.56
C ARG A 105 5.11 4.02 14.10
N PHE A 106 4.24 3.67 13.17
CA PHE A 106 4.50 3.87 11.73
C PHE A 106 4.70 5.34 11.41
N LEU A 107 3.79 6.22 11.85
CA LEU A 107 3.90 7.67 11.59
C LEU A 107 5.12 8.30 12.29
N GLU A 108 5.44 7.88 13.52
CA GLU A 108 6.66 8.30 14.23
C GLU A 108 7.93 7.90 13.45
N ARG A 109 7.97 6.71 12.88
CA ARG A 109 9.08 6.29 12.00
C ARG A 109 9.17 7.14 10.74
N VAL A 110 8.03 7.49 10.13
CA VAL A 110 8.03 8.38 8.96
C VAL A 110 8.53 9.77 9.33
N ALA A 111 8.14 10.32 10.48
CA ALA A 111 8.66 11.59 10.98
C ALA A 111 10.20 11.59 11.10
N GLY A 112 10.78 10.47 11.48
CA GLY A 112 12.24 10.29 11.57
C GLY A 112 12.99 10.33 10.23
N PHE A 113 12.32 10.34 9.08
CA PHE A 113 12.97 10.42 7.77
C PHE A 113 13.71 11.74 7.54
N THR A 114 13.28 12.83 8.18
CA THR A 114 13.97 14.12 8.10
C THR A 114 15.41 14.05 8.61
N ASP A 115 15.68 13.18 9.59
CA ASP A 115 17.01 12.95 10.14
C ASP A 115 17.88 12.04 9.24
N MET A 116 17.26 11.40 8.25
CA MET A 116 17.91 10.45 7.32
C MET A 116 18.18 11.07 5.95
N LEU A 117 17.92 12.37 5.76
CA LEU A 117 18.13 13.06 4.49
C LEU A 117 19.59 12.98 4.06
N SER A 118 19.82 12.59 2.80
CA SER A 118 21.17 12.42 2.24
C SER A 118 21.13 12.50 0.71
N GLU A 119 22.23 13.03 0.13
CA GLU A 119 22.49 13.01 -1.32
C GLU A 119 23.40 11.83 -1.73
N ASP A 120 23.60 10.87 -0.84
CA ASP A 120 24.44 9.70 -1.09
C ASP A 120 23.78 8.76 -2.11
N LYS A 121 24.61 8.17 -2.99
CA LYS A 121 24.17 7.18 -3.98
C LYS A 121 23.47 5.94 -3.39
N GLU A 122 23.66 5.67 -2.12
CA GLU A 122 22.91 4.60 -1.41
C GLU A 122 21.39 4.78 -1.51
N THR A 123 20.92 6.03 -1.66
CA THR A 123 19.49 6.34 -1.86
C THR A 123 18.92 5.78 -3.16
N GLU A 124 19.77 5.54 -4.18
CA GLU A 124 19.37 4.93 -5.47
C GLU A 124 18.74 3.53 -5.26
N LYS A 125 19.08 2.84 -4.16
CA LYS A 125 18.49 1.54 -3.79
C LYS A 125 16.99 1.63 -3.50
N LEU A 126 16.48 2.82 -3.20
CA LEU A 126 15.07 3.06 -2.97
C LEU A 126 14.28 3.35 -4.26
N GLU A 127 14.92 3.53 -5.40
CA GLU A 127 14.25 3.93 -6.64
C GLU A 127 13.18 2.89 -7.05
N THR A 128 13.56 1.63 -7.18
CA THR A 128 12.62 0.56 -7.54
C THR A 128 11.51 0.36 -6.49
N PRO A 129 11.81 0.24 -5.19
CA PRO A 129 10.76 0.21 -4.15
C PRO A 129 9.81 1.40 -4.20
N LEU A 130 10.32 2.61 -4.42
CA LEU A 130 9.51 3.82 -4.50
C LEU A 130 8.56 3.78 -5.70
N HIS A 131 9.05 3.47 -6.91
CA HIS A 131 8.22 3.38 -8.11
C HIS A 131 7.15 2.28 -8.01
N LYS A 132 7.47 1.12 -7.42
CA LYS A 132 6.50 0.08 -7.08
C LYS A 132 5.42 0.59 -6.13
N THR A 133 5.83 1.35 -5.11
CA THR A 133 4.91 1.89 -4.12
C THR A 133 4.01 2.95 -4.73
N ILE A 134 4.52 3.86 -5.58
CA ILE A 134 3.69 4.84 -6.31
C ILE A 134 2.61 4.11 -7.11
N LYS A 135 3.00 3.12 -7.91
CA LYS A 135 2.08 2.31 -8.73
C LYS A 135 1.00 1.64 -7.86
N LYS A 136 1.44 0.98 -6.78
CA LYS A 136 0.55 0.24 -5.88
C LYS A 136 -0.42 1.15 -5.15
N VAL A 137 0.06 2.22 -4.53
CA VAL A 137 -0.77 3.16 -3.76
C VAL A 137 -1.77 3.86 -4.67
N SER A 138 -1.37 4.29 -5.87
CA SER A 138 -2.26 4.94 -6.84
C SER A 138 -3.42 4.02 -7.23
N SER A 139 -3.12 2.78 -7.64
CA SER A 139 -4.15 1.80 -7.99
C SER A 139 -5.06 1.44 -6.80
N ASP A 140 -4.48 1.28 -5.62
CA ASP A 140 -5.25 0.91 -4.43
C ASP A 140 -6.20 2.02 -3.97
N ILE A 141 -5.81 3.29 -4.08
CA ILE A 141 -6.70 4.42 -3.75
C ILE A 141 -7.88 4.46 -4.73
N GLU A 142 -7.65 4.28 -6.03
CA GLU A 142 -8.72 4.23 -7.05
C GLU A 142 -9.71 3.08 -6.77
N ASP A 143 -9.20 1.96 -6.29
CA ASP A 143 -9.98 0.77 -5.93
C ASP A 143 -10.57 0.80 -4.52
N MET A 144 -10.36 1.87 -3.73
CA MET A 144 -10.75 1.97 -2.31
C MET A 144 -10.08 0.91 -1.41
N LYS A 145 -8.91 0.40 -1.79
CA LYS A 145 -8.11 -0.58 -1.02
C LYS A 145 -7.09 0.13 -0.12
N PHE A 146 -7.56 1.01 0.73
CA PHE A 146 -6.71 1.86 1.57
C PHE A 146 -5.78 1.08 2.50
N ASN A 147 -6.24 -0.05 3.01
CA ASN A 147 -5.45 -0.93 3.88
C ASN A 147 -4.19 -1.46 3.18
N THR A 148 -4.29 -1.87 1.91
CA THR A 148 -3.13 -2.34 1.13
C THR A 148 -2.24 -1.20 0.67
N ALA A 149 -2.79 -0.01 0.39
CA ALA A 149 -2.01 1.19 0.13
C ALA A 149 -1.13 1.57 1.34
N ILE A 150 -1.70 1.59 2.55
CA ILE A 150 -0.96 1.87 3.78
C ILE A 150 0.08 0.77 4.06
N ALA A 151 -0.25 -0.51 3.82
CA ALA A 151 0.71 -1.61 3.94
C ALA A 151 1.91 -1.44 2.99
N ALA A 152 1.69 -0.97 1.77
CA ALA A 152 2.78 -0.68 0.82
C ALA A 152 3.68 0.45 1.34
N LEU A 153 3.10 1.52 1.91
CA LEU A 153 3.86 2.59 2.56
C LEU A 153 4.65 2.11 3.77
N MET A 154 4.08 1.21 4.58
CA MET A 154 4.80 0.57 5.70
C MET A 154 5.99 -0.27 5.22
N THR A 155 5.83 -0.98 4.09
CA THR A 155 6.91 -1.75 3.46
C THR A 155 8.02 -0.82 3.00
N LEU A 156 7.70 0.23 2.26
CA LEU A 156 8.69 1.23 1.81
C LEU A 156 9.39 1.91 3.01
N THR A 157 8.68 2.13 4.12
CA THR A 157 9.29 2.62 5.36
C THR A 157 10.38 1.67 5.87
N ASN A 158 10.15 0.35 5.82
CA ASN A 158 11.17 -0.62 6.19
C ASN A 158 12.38 -0.57 5.25
N ASP A 159 12.14 -0.41 3.94
CA ASP A 159 13.22 -0.28 2.96
C ASP A 159 14.08 0.98 3.21
N VAL A 160 13.45 2.12 3.54
CA VAL A 160 14.18 3.34 3.93
C VAL A 160 15.05 3.10 5.17
N TYR A 161 14.52 2.44 6.20
CA TYR A 161 15.31 2.13 7.41
C TYR A 161 16.43 1.12 7.14
N ASN A 162 16.23 0.17 6.24
CA ASN A 162 17.26 -0.79 5.84
C ASN A 162 18.42 -0.10 5.09
N VAL A 163 18.11 0.89 4.24
CA VAL A 163 19.12 1.71 3.56
C VAL A 163 19.76 2.71 4.53
N GLY A 164 18.99 3.20 5.50
CA GLY A 164 19.43 4.20 6.49
C GLY A 164 19.52 5.63 5.97
N LYS A 165 19.11 5.87 4.74
CA LYS A 165 19.20 7.18 4.05
C LYS A 165 18.03 7.31 3.06
N ILE A 166 17.61 8.56 2.80
CA ILE A 166 16.59 8.91 1.81
C ILE A 166 16.94 10.25 1.17
N SER A 167 16.72 10.42 -0.14
CA SER A 167 16.90 11.73 -0.77
C SER A 167 15.70 12.64 -0.50
N LYS A 168 15.89 13.95 -0.66
CA LYS A 168 14.80 14.93 -0.51
C LYS A 168 13.64 14.63 -1.45
N GLU A 169 13.91 14.34 -2.72
CA GLU A 169 12.90 14.04 -3.73
C GLU A 169 12.12 12.77 -3.39
N GLN A 170 12.82 11.73 -2.89
CA GLN A 170 12.19 10.49 -2.47
C GLN A 170 11.29 10.71 -1.25
N LEU A 171 11.76 11.49 -0.27
CA LEU A 171 10.95 11.86 0.90
C LEU A 171 9.72 12.66 0.49
N GLN A 172 9.87 13.69 -0.36
CA GLN A 172 8.75 14.47 -0.86
C GLN A 172 7.75 13.62 -1.64
N THR A 173 8.22 12.63 -2.40
CA THR A 173 7.36 11.68 -3.08
C THR A 173 6.61 10.79 -2.10
N PHE A 174 7.30 10.27 -1.07
CA PHE A 174 6.70 9.44 -0.03
C PHE A 174 5.57 10.17 0.70
N ILE A 175 5.81 11.42 1.16
CA ILE A 175 4.80 12.19 1.89
C ILE A 175 3.62 12.61 1.02
N LYS A 176 3.79 12.79 -0.30
CA LYS A 176 2.67 12.96 -1.23
C LYS A 176 1.75 11.75 -1.23
N LEU A 177 2.31 10.54 -1.24
CA LEU A 177 1.54 9.29 -1.19
C LEU A 177 0.86 9.09 0.18
N LEU A 178 1.48 9.53 1.26
CA LEU A 178 0.96 9.39 2.62
C LEU A 178 -0.07 10.48 2.98
N CYS A 179 -0.01 11.65 2.36
CA CYS A 179 -0.83 12.83 2.69
C CYS A 179 -2.35 12.53 2.80
N PRO A 180 -2.99 11.73 1.94
CA PRO A 180 -4.40 11.40 2.09
C PRO A 180 -4.75 10.72 3.42
N PHE A 181 -3.79 10.02 4.02
CA PHE A 181 -3.96 9.25 5.25
C PHE A 181 -3.54 10.06 6.49
N ALA A 182 -2.43 10.79 6.42
CA ALA A 182 -1.82 11.53 7.52
C ALA A 182 -1.45 12.97 7.09
N PRO A 183 -2.44 13.83 6.80
CA PRO A 183 -2.20 15.14 6.20
C PRO A 183 -1.38 16.09 7.08
N HIS A 184 -1.59 16.11 8.40
CA HIS A 184 -0.91 17.06 9.27
C HIS A 184 0.60 16.78 9.34
N LEU A 185 0.99 15.52 9.57
CA LEU A 185 2.39 15.11 9.54
C LEU A 185 3.04 15.42 8.18
N CYS A 186 2.34 15.12 7.09
CA CYS A 186 2.90 15.29 5.76
C CYS A 186 3.07 16.77 5.38
N GLU A 187 2.14 17.65 5.75
CA GLU A 187 2.28 19.10 5.53
C GLU A 187 3.46 19.68 6.32
N GLU A 188 3.64 19.30 7.58
CA GLU A 188 4.79 19.70 8.41
C GLU A 188 6.13 19.24 7.77
N MET A 189 6.18 18.00 7.31
CA MET A 189 7.39 17.47 6.65
C MET A 189 7.63 18.14 5.29
N TRP A 190 6.57 18.52 4.58
CA TRP A 190 6.65 19.25 3.31
C TRP A 190 7.29 20.62 3.50
N GLU A 191 6.82 21.38 4.48
CA GLU A 191 7.41 22.67 4.84
C GLU A 191 8.86 22.49 5.30
N ALA A 192 9.14 21.56 6.19
CA ALA A 192 10.49 21.28 6.72
C ALA A 192 11.50 20.89 5.61
N THR A 193 11.01 20.30 4.52
CA THR A 193 11.84 19.95 3.35
C THR A 193 11.84 21.02 2.25
N GLY A 194 11.30 22.21 2.53
CA GLY A 194 11.28 23.33 1.60
C GLY A 194 10.32 23.13 0.42
N GLY A 195 9.20 22.45 0.67
CA GLY A 195 8.09 22.38 -0.27
C GLY A 195 7.36 23.73 -0.38
N GLU A 196 6.88 24.07 -1.56
CA GLU A 196 6.14 25.32 -1.80
C GLU A 196 4.63 25.07 -1.76
N GLY A 197 3.88 25.97 -1.08
CA GLY A 197 2.44 25.86 -0.93
C GLY A 197 2.00 24.67 -0.10
N PHE A 198 0.73 24.30 -0.24
CA PHE A 198 0.19 23.12 0.47
C PHE A 198 0.51 21.84 -0.29
N LEU A 199 0.98 20.82 0.43
CA LEU A 199 1.24 19.47 -0.11
C LEU A 199 -0.04 18.85 -0.69
N SER A 200 -1.17 19.07 -0.04
CA SER A 200 -2.49 18.61 -0.48
C SER A 200 -2.93 19.15 -1.85
N LEU A 201 -2.31 20.22 -2.33
CA LEU A 201 -2.52 20.79 -3.67
C LEU A 201 -1.40 20.43 -4.66
N ALA A 202 -0.36 19.75 -4.21
CA ALA A 202 0.75 19.31 -5.08
C ALA A 202 0.30 18.19 -6.03
N SER A 203 0.94 18.12 -7.19
CA SER A 203 0.68 17.07 -8.16
C SER A 203 0.98 15.68 -7.60
N TRP A 204 0.06 14.73 -7.86
CA TRP A 204 0.25 13.32 -7.49
C TRP A 204 1.49 12.75 -8.21
N PRO A 205 2.32 11.95 -7.52
CA PRO A 205 3.54 11.40 -8.12
C PRO A 205 3.22 10.35 -9.19
N THR A 206 4.03 10.34 -10.23
CA THR A 206 3.95 9.36 -11.32
C THR A 206 5.06 8.33 -11.18
N TYR A 207 4.84 7.13 -11.70
CA TYR A 207 5.85 6.08 -11.74
C TYR A 207 6.30 5.79 -13.17
N GLU A 208 7.52 5.30 -13.31
CA GLU A 208 8.06 4.77 -14.55
C GLU A 208 7.99 3.24 -14.52
N GLU A 209 7.31 2.61 -15.47
CA GLU A 209 7.13 1.15 -15.49
C GLU A 209 8.48 0.41 -15.49
N ALA A 210 9.47 0.91 -16.24
CA ALA A 210 10.80 0.32 -16.29
C ALA A 210 11.50 0.27 -14.93
N LYS A 211 11.21 1.22 -14.04
CA LYS A 211 11.80 1.29 -12.69
C LYS A 211 11.04 0.44 -11.66
N THR A 212 9.90 -0.13 -12.04
CA THR A 212 9.16 -1.05 -11.15
C THR A 212 9.68 -2.49 -11.22
N VAL A 213 10.65 -2.78 -12.08
CA VAL A 213 11.22 -4.12 -12.25
C VAL A 213 12.50 -4.22 -11.43
N ASP A 214 12.60 -5.22 -10.58
CA ASP A 214 13.84 -5.48 -9.85
C ASP A 214 14.96 -5.84 -10.83
N ALA A 215 16.14 -5.26 -10.63
CA ALA A 215 17.31 -5.61 -11.44
C ALA A 215 17.73 -7.09 -11.25
N GLN A 216 17.40 -7.66 -10.09
CA GLN A 216 17.71 -9.03 -9.74
C GLN A 216 16.46 -9.70 -9.16
N THR A 217 16.34 -11.00 -9.35
CA THR A 217 15.28 -11.83 -8.78
C THR A 217 15.88 -13.06 -8.11
N GLU A 218 15.27 -13.48 -7.00
CA GLU A 218 15.65 -14.69 -6.30
C GLU A 218 14.79 -15.85 -6.81
N ILE A 219 15.42 -16.93 -7.24
CA ILE A 219 14.74 -18.13 -7.72
C ILE A 219 15.11 -19.34 -6.89
N GLY A 220 14.14 -20.23 -6.66
CA GLY A 220 14.36 -21.50 -5.98
C GLY A 220 15.18 -22.47 -6.84
N VAL A 221 16.15 -23.17 -6.21
CA VAL A 221 16.88 -24.26 -6.86
C VAL A 221 16.46 -25.58 -6.25
N GLN A 222 15.93 -26.46 -7.09
CA GLN A 222 15.52 -27.80 -6.72
C GLN A 222 16.50 -28.84 -7.25
N ILE A 223 16.66 -29.96 -6.50
CA ILE A 223 17.35 -31.15 -6.94
C ILE A 223 16.37 -32.31 -6.78
N ASN A 224 16.08 -33.00 -7.88
CA ASN A 224 15.08 -34.07 -7.93
C ASN A 224 13.72 -33.65 -7.34
N GLY A 225 13.27 -32.38 -7.65
CA GLY A 225 12.00 -31.84 -7.20
C GLY A 225 11.96 -31.32 -5.77
N LYS A 226 13.05 -31.43 -4.99
CA LYS A 226 13.14 -30.90 -3.62
C LYS A 226 13.91 -29.60 -3.60
N LEU A 227 13.35 -28.53 -3.01
CA LEU A 227 14.02 -27.24 -2.83
C LEU A 227 15.29 -27.42 -1.97
N ARG A 228 16.43 -26.92 -2.47
CA ARG A 228 17.75 -27.06 -1.83
C ARG A 228 18.43 -25.75 -1.53
N GLY A 229 18.00 -24.69 -2.18
CA GLY A 229 18.52 -23.34 -1.98
C GLY A 229 17.82 -22.35 -2.88
N THR A 230 18.30 -21.10 -2.84
CA THR A 230 17.88 -20.01 -3.72
C THR A 230 19.11 -19.35 -4.30
N VAL A 231 18.99 -18.83 -5.52
CA VAL A 231 20.06 -18.05 -6.17
C VAL A 231 19.49 -16.74 -6.69
N VAL A 232 20.29 -15.69 -6.59
CA VAL A 232 19.96 -14.37 -7.12
C VAL A 232 20.48 -14.29 -8.55
N ILE A 233 19.60 -13.93 -9.47
CA ILE A 233 19.91 -13.80 -10.90
C ILE A 233 19.45 -12.42 -11.41
N PRO A 234 20.05 -11.89 -12.49
CA PRO A 234 19.50 -10.74 -13.17
C PRO A 234 18.08 -11.02 -13.65
N THR A 235 17.18 -10.04 -13.51
CA THR A 235 15.81 -10.17 -14.01
C THR A 235 15.83 -10.27 -15.54
N GLY A 236 15.19 -11.30 -16.07
CA GLY A 236 15.22 -11.58 -17.51
C GLY A 236 16.46 -12.34 -17.99
N ALA A 237 17.31 -12.82 -17.06
CA ALA A 237 18.43 -13.70 -17.39
C ALA A 237 17.97 -14.89 -18.24
N ASP A 238 18.76 -15.23 -19.23
CA ASP A 238 18.48 -16.38 -20.07
C ASP A 238 18.65 -17.70 -19.32
N LYS A 239 18.17 -18.79 -19.94
CA LYS A 239 18.19 -20.10 -19.32
C LYS A 239 19.62 -20.58 -18.99
N GLU A 240 20.59 -20.22 -19.79
CA GLU A 240 21.98 -20.66 -19.64
C GLU A 240 22.65 -19.92 -18.50
N GLU A 241 22.45 -18.61 -18.40
CA GLU A 241 22.92 -17.77 -17.29
C GLU A 241 22.33 -18.24 -15.95
N VAL A 242 21.04 -18.56 -15.93
CA VAL A 242 20.36 -19.05 -14.74
C VAL A 242 20.92 -20.37 -14.26
N PHE A 243 21.17 -21.33 -15.18
CA PHE A 243 21.77 -22.61 -14.82
C PHE A 243 23.22 -22.43 -14.36
N ALA A 244 23.99 -21.54 -14.99
CA ALA A 244 25.36 -21.24 -14.57
C ALA A 244 25.40 -20.68 -13.15
N ALA A 245 24.56 -19.71 -12.85
CA ALA A 245 24.43 -19.12 -11.52
C ALA A 245 24.02 -20.16 -10.46
N ALA A 246 23.03 -20.99 -10.78
CA ALA A 246 22.57 -22.05 -9.88
C ALA A 246 23.64 -23.13 -9.60
N LYS A 247 24.46 -23.48 -10.60
CA LYS A 247 25.57 -24.43 -10.43
C LYS A 247 26.78 -23.83 -9.70
N ALA A 248 26.96 -22.50 -9.78
CA ALA A 248 28.05 -21.80 -9.08
C ALA A 248 27.77 -21.61 -7.58
N ASP A 249 26.52 -21.75 -7.13
CA ASP A 249 26.21 -21.70 -5.70
C ASP A 249 26.86 -22.87 -4.97
N SER A 250 27.64 -22.59 -3.93
CA SER A 250 28.47 -23.57 -3.23
C SER A 250 27.66 -24.72 -2.61
N ARG A 251 26.42 -24.44 -2.14
CA ARG A 251 25.54 -25.46 -1.54
C ARG A 251 24.98 -26.38 -2.62
N ILE A 252 24.60 -25.81 -3.75
CA ILE A 252 24.05 -26.57 -4.88
C ILE A 252 25.17 -27.41 -5.51
N ALA A 253 26.36 -26.80 -5.75
CA ALA A 253 27.54 -27.50 -6.29
C ALA A 253 27.89 -28.75 -5.49
N SER A 254 27.96 -28.65 -4.15
CA SER A 254 28.25 -29.79 -3.28
C SER A 254 27.20 -30.90 -3.33
N LEU A 255 25.94 -30.57 -3.60
CA LEU A 255 24.85 -31.57 -3.68
C LEU A 255 24.76 -32.28 -5.03
N VAL A 256 25.37 -31.74 -6.06
CA VAL A 256 25.41 -32.33 -7.41
C VAL A 256 26.77 -32.84 -7.79
N GLU A 257 27.80 -32.69 -6.93
CA GLU A 257 29.14 -33.21 -7.13
C GLU A 257 29.13 -34.72 -7.33
N GLY A 258 29.80 -35.19 -8.39
CA GLY A 258 29.88 -36.58 -8.76
C GLY A 258 28.59 -37.20 -9.35
N LYS A 259 27.56 -36.39 -9.58
CA LYS A 259 26.28 -36.85 -10.15
C LYS A 259 26.15 -36.48 -11.63
N THR A 260 25.43 -37.31 -12.36
CA THR A 260 25.15 -37.08 -13.78
C THR A 260 23.83 -36.34 -13.91
N PHE A 261 23.86 -35.18 -14.61
CA PHE A 261 22.64 -34.42 -14.93
C PHE A 261 21.84 -35.17 -16.01
N VAL A 262 20.61 -35.56 -15.65
CA VAL A 262 19.68 -36.23 -16.56
C VAL A 262 18.79 -35.23 -17.28
N LYS A 263 18.35 -34.21 -16.56
CA LYS A 263 17.49 -33.13 -17.10
C LYS A 263 17.64 -31.86 -16.29
N GLU A 264 17.63 -30.73 -16.99
CA GLU A 264 17.63 -29.40 -16.42
C GLU A 264 16.34 -28.68 -16.82
N ILE A 265 15.56 -28.24 -15.85
CA ILE A 265 14.26 -27.62 -16.05
C ILE A 265 14.32 -26.20 -15.48
N TYR A 266 13.95 -25.21 -16.27
CA TYR A 266 13.81 -23.82 -15.84
C TYR A 266 12.38 -23.34 -16.07
N VAL A 267 11.77 -22.81 -15.03
CA VAL A 267 10.51 -22.07 -15.10
C VAL A 267 10.88 -20.60 -14.88
N PRO A 268 10.69 -19.73 -15.88
CA PRO A 268 11.13 -18.32 -15.81
C PRO A 268 10.72 -17.62 -14.54
N ASN A 269 11.66 -16.93 -13.91
CA ASN A 269 11.52 -16.14 -12.67
C ASN A 269 10.93 -16.90 -11.49
N ARG A 270 11.00 -18.24 -11.47
CA ARG A 270 10.35 -19.04 -10.43
C ARG A 270 11.24 -20.13 -9.84
N VAL A 271 11.73 -21.02 -10.67
CA VAL A 271 12.46 -22.19 -10.17
C VAL A 271 13.36 -22.83 -11.21
N VAL A 272 14.52 -23.29 -10.76
CA VAL A 272 15.39 -24.23 -11.47
C VAL A 272 15.28 -25.59 -10.82
N ASN A 273 15.17 -26.68 -11.60
CA ASN A 273 15.21 -28.04 -11.09
C ASN A 273 16.23 -28.89 -11.85
N PHE A 274 17.22 -29.34 -11.13
CA PHE A 274 18.22 -30.31 -11.61
C PHE A 274 17.77 -31.75 -11.29
N VAL A 275 17.55 -32.53 -12.33
CA VAL A 275 17.32 -34.00 -12.18
C VAL A 275 18.66 -34.67 -12.33
N VAL A 276 19.14 -35.25 -11.26
CA VAL A 276 20.46 -35.93 -11.21
C VAL A 276 20.35 -37.37 -10.75
N LYS A 277 21.28 -38.22 -11.23
CA LYS A 277 21.47 -39.60 -10.80
C LYS A 277 22.81 -39.76 -10.13
#